data_904ef0f6c1d3146b36ab7f75d444e736
#
_entry.id   904ef0f6c1d3146b36ab7f75d444e736
#
_cell.length_a   1.000
_cell.length_b   1.000
_cell.length_c   1.000
_cell.angle_alpha   90.00
_cell.angle_beta   90.00
_cell.angle_gamma   90.00
#
_symmetry.space_group_name_H-M   'P 1'
#
loop_
_entity.id
_entity.type
_entity.pdbx_description
1 polymer ?
#
loop_
_entity_poly.entity_id
_entity_poly.type
_entity_poly.pdbx_seq_one_letter_code
_entity_poly.pdbx_strand_id
1 'polypeptide(L)'
;MLRTMAAMLTACFLATGLASGADTYSIKTATTPVPPELKESIGKLLSDQTIQLLDGKGTLLCELWMRKEVPAKATPEQIQNGLTYRELDESTLLGAVRLDQLMTDYRKQKIKPGVYTLRLGFQPMDGDHMGTAPFNEFCLAVPANLDQKPDPMETKELQELSAKAARGSHPGVFLLYPNAKPSDQPQLVSKGEGTWVLNFKQLTSSNGQKAPLGLGLTLIGHAEQ
;
A
#
# COMPACT_ATOMS: atom_id res chain seq x y z
N MET A 1 -50.85 -65.17 3.79
CA MET A 1 -49.83 -64.39 4.63
C MET A 1 -48.99 -63.57 3.71
N LEU A 2 -49.34 -62.31 3.56
CA LEU A 2 -48.62 -61.35 2.68
C LEU A 2 -47.84 -60.37 3.56
N ARG A 3 -46.51 -60.39 3.47
CA ARG A 3 -45.65 -59.48 4.20
C ARG A 3 -45.32 -58.29 3.27
N THR A 4 -45.84 -57.11 3.61
CA THR A 4 -45.52 -55.83 2.98
C THR A 4 -44.22 -55.32 3.56
N MET A 5 -43.15 -55.14 2.73
CA MET A 5 -41.92 -54.44 3.05
C MET A 5 -42.15 -52.96 2.74
N ALA A 6 -42.05 -52.12 3.78
CA ALA A 6 -42.01 -50.68 3.62
C ALA A 6 -40.54 -50.24 3.36
N ALA A 7 -40.28 -49.64 2.22
CA ALA A 7 -39.00 -49.04 1.89
C ALA A 7 -38.96 -47.61 2.46
N MET A 8 -38.04 -47.37 3.40
CA MET A 8 -37.75 -46.05 3.96
C MET A 8 -36.77 -45.32 3.05
N LEU A 9 -37.24 -44.29 2.33
CA LEU A 9 -36.38 -43.39 1.55
C LEU A 9 -35.77 -42.38 2.51
N THR A 10 -34.47 -42.49 2.77
CA THR A 10 -33.69 -41.50 3.51
C THR A 10 -33.26 -40.39 2.53
N ALA A 11 -33.89 -39.23 2.63
CA ALA A 11 -33.49 -38.05 1.85
C ALA A 11 -32.24 -37.45 2.49
N CYS A 12 -31.10 -37.58 1.81
CA CYS A 12 -29.86 -36.92 2.17
C CYS A 12 -29.93 -35.44 1.71
N PHE A 13 -30.15 -34.50 2.64
CA PHE A 13 -30.00 -33.07 2.38
C PHE A 13 -28.54 -32.74 2.28
N LEU A 14 -28.05 -32.56 1.07
CA LEU A 14 -26.74 -31.91 0.82
C LEU A 14 -26.88 -30.42 1.12
N ALA A 15 -26.45 -30.00 2.30
CA ALA A 15 -26.27 -28.60 2.60
C ALA A 15 -25.05 -28.09 1.77
N THR A 16 -25.33 -27.43 0.64
CA THR A 16 -24.33 -26.62 -0.08
C THR A 16 -24.04 -25.42 0.77
N GLY A 17 -22.99 -25.51 1.58
CA GLY A 17 -22.41 -24.35 2.27
C GLY A 17 -21.93 -23.38 1.20
N LEU A 18 -22.57 -22.21 1.14
CA LEU A 18 -22.03 -21.05 0.44
C LEU A 18 -20.72 -20.69 1.15
N ALA A 19 -19.59 -21.12 0.59
CA ALA A 19 -18.31 -20.58 0.96
C ALA A 19 -18.37 -19.08 0.65
N SER A 20 -18.41 -18.25 1.67
CA SER A 20 -18.16 -16.81 1.53
C SER A 20 -16.77 -16.69 0.93
N GLY A 21 -16.69 -16.41 -0.36
CA GLY A 21 -15.42 -16.22 -1.05
C GLY A 21 -14.72 -15.05 -0.39
N ALA A 22 -13.60 -15.31 0.27
CA ALA A 22 -12.72 -14.23 0.70
C ALA A 22 -12.39 -13.39 -0.53
N ASP A 23 -12.46 -12.06 -0.39
CA ASP A 23 -12.06 -11.16 -1.46
C ASP A 23 -10.65 -11.53 -1.92
N THR A 24 -10.50 -11.89 -3.18
CA THR A 24 -9.21 -12.23 -3.76
C THR A 24 -8.69 -11.05 -4.53
N TYR A 25 -7.41 -10.75 -4.34
CA TYR A 25 -6.73 -9.68 -5.08
C TYR A 25 -5.52 -10.26 -5.80
N SER A 26 -5.13 -9.62 -6.88
CA SER A 26 -3.93 -9.98 -7.63
C SER A 26 -3.19 -8.73 -8.09
N ILE A 27 -1.91 -8.90 -8.42
CA ILE A 27 -1.12 -7.83 -9.03
C ILE A 27 -0.61 -8.27 -10.39
N LYS A 28 -0.38 -7.30 -11.25
CA LYS A 28 0.40 -7.47 -12.49
C LYS A 28 1.33 -6.28 -12.67
N THR A 29 2.45 -6.51 -13.34
CA THR A 29 3.35 -5.44 -13.79
C THR A 29 2.93 -4.99 -15.19
N ALA A 30 3.09 -3.70 -15.45
CA ALA A 30 2.82 -3.09 -16.75
C ALA A 30 3.86 -2.00 -17.04
N THR A 31 3.88 -1.51 -18.26
CA THR A 31 4.63 -0.31 -18.62
C THR A 31 3.61 0.77 -18.96
N THR A 32 3.48 1.77 -18.09
CA THR A 32 2.48 2.83 -18.22
C THR A 32 3.15 4.19 -18.04
N PRO A 33 2.92 5.14 -18.94
CA PRO A 33 3.42 6.50 -18.78
C PRO A 33 3.01 7.11 -17.44
N VAL A 34 3.89 7.91 -16.87
CA VAL A 34 3.61 8.63 -15.62
C VAL A 34 2.40 9.57 -15.83
N PRO A 35 1.45 9.62 -14.89
CA PRO A 35 0.25 10.47 -14.99
C PRO A 35 0.59 11.95 -15.18
N PRO A 36 -0.07 12.64 -16.12
CA PRO A 36 0.19 14.06 -16.43
C PRO A 36 -0.26 15.01 -15.30
N GLU A 37 -1.05 14.54 -14.35
CA GLU A 37 -1.47 15.29 -13.16
C GLU A 37 -0.30 15.56 -12.19
N LEU A 38 0.77 14.75 -12.27
CA LEU A 38 1.96 14.94 -11.47
C LEU A 38 2.82 16.08 -12.02
N LYS A 39 3.46 16.83 -11.14
CA LYS A 39 4.48 17.80 -11.56
C LYS A 39 5.62 17.10 -12.29
N GLU A 40 6.12 17.72 -13.33
CA GLU A 40 7.20 17.17 -14.17
C GLU A 40 8.44 16.78 -13.34
N SER A 41 8.78 17.59 -12.32
CA SER A 41 9.90 17.32 -11.41
C SER A 41 9.70 16.03 -10.60
N ILE A 42 8.47 15.70 -10.22
CA ILE A 42 8.10 14.46 -9.55
C ILE A 42 8.09 13.31 -10.57
N GLY A 43 7.39 13.48 -11.68
CA GLY A 43 7.23 12.46 -12.71
C GLY A 43 8.56 11.92 -13.26
N LYS A 44 9.57 12.76 -13.43
CA LYS A 44 10.92 12.36 -13.88
C LYS A 44 11.62 11.36 -12.94
N LEU A 45 11.26 11.36 -11.66
CA LEU A 45 11.82 10.46 -10.65
C LEU A 45 11.13 9.10 -10.62
N LEU A 46 9.94 8.98 -11.22
CA LEU A 46 9.14 7.76 -11.18
C LEU A 46 9.50 6.81 -12.32
N SER A 47 9.39 5.50 -12.04
CA SER A 47 9.50 4.45 -13.05
C SER A 47 8.23 4.38 -13.88
N ASP A 48 8.36 4.05 -15.17
CA ASP A 48 7.25 3.67 -16.05
C ASP A 48 6.87 2.18 -15.92
N GLN A 49 7.71 1.39 -15.23
CA GLN A 49 7.34 0.05 -14.80
C GLN A 49 6.40 0.16 -13.61
N THR A 50 5.14 -0.20 -13.82
CA THR A 50 4.06 -0.03 -12.86
C THR A 50 3.63 -1.34 -12.23
N ILE A 51 2.96 -1.23 -11.08
CA ILE A 51 2.31 -2.35 -10.40
C ILE A 51 0.83 -2.03 -10.32
N GLN A 52 0.00 -2.89 -10.89
CA GLN A 52 -1.44 -2.76 -10.92
C GLN A 52 -2.07 -3.73 -9.93
N LEU A 53 -2.99 -3.24 -9.09
CA LEU A 53 -3.81 -4.06 -8.20
C LEU A 53 -5.17 -4.32 -8.84
N LEU A 54 -5.57 -5.58 -8.89
CA LEU A 54 -6.85 -6.02 -9.44
C LEU A 54 -7.66 -6.75 -8.36
N ASP A 55 -8.98 -6.60 -8.41
CA ASP A 55 -9.90 -7.41 -7.63
C ASP A 55 -10.07 -8.82 -8.20
N GLY A 56 -10.83 -9.68 -7.51
CA GLY A 56 -11.09 -11.06 -7.93
C GLY A 56 -11.85 -11.22 -9.24
N LYS A 57 -12.38 -10.11 -9.77
CA LYS A 57 -13.06 -10.07 -11.09
C LYS A 57 -12.14 -9.53 -12.19
N GLY A 58 -10.91 -9.16 -11.82
CA GLY A 58 -9.94 -8.57 -12.73
C GLY A 58 -10.13 -7.07 -12.97
N THR A 59 -10.95 -6.39 -12.14
CA THR A 59 -11.13 -4.93 -12.21
C THR A 59 -9.89 -4.24 -11.65
N LEU A 60 -9.35 -3.25 -12.37
CA LEU A 60 -8.27 -2.42 -11.89
C LEU A 60 -8.76 -1.52 -10.73
N LEU A 61 -8.13 -1.67 -9.57
CA LEU A 61 -8.39 -0.86 -8.39
C LEU A 61 -7.45 0.33 -8.31
N CYS A 62 -6.16 0.08 -8.49
CA CYS A 62 -5.15 1.13 -8.52
C CYS A 62 -3.91 0.72 -9.32
N GLU A 63 -3.11 1.72 -9.70
CA GLU A 63 -1.83 1.55 -10.38
C GLU A 63 -0.78 2.42 -9.70
N LEU A 64 0.42 1.84 -9.46
CA LEU A 64 1.50 2.48 -8.72
C LEU A 64 2.73 2.71 -9.61
N TRP A 65 3.28 3.91 -9.54
CA TRP A 65 4.56 4.34 -10.13
C TRP A 65 5.55 4.56 -8.99
N MET A 66 6.46 3.62 -8.77
CA MET A 66 7.43 3.77 -7.69
C MET A 66 8.61 4.62 -8.12
N ARG A 67 9.25 5.31 -7.17
CA ARG A 67 10.43 6.12 -7.44
C ARG A 67 11.57 5.21 -7.89
N LYS A 68 12.33 5.61 -8.93
CA LYS A 68 13.46 4.84 -9.48
C LYS A 68 14.54 4.61 -8.44
N GLU A 69 14.85 5.65 -7.65
CA GLU A 69 15.86 5.64 -6.60
C GLU A 69 15.45 6.59 -5.47
N VAL A 70 15.33 6.07 -4.27
CA VAL A 70 14.93 6.85 -3.08
C VAL A 70 16.18 7.29 -2.33
N PRO A 71 16.33 8.58 -1.98
CA PRO A 71 17.45 9.04 -1.15
C PRO A 71 17.34 8.45 0.25
N ALA A 72 18.47 8.02 0.79
CA ALA A 72 18.59 7.48 2.14
C ALA A 72 19.78 8.11 2.87
N LYS A 73 19.73 8.10 4.20
CA LYS A 73 20.79 8.50 5.11
C LYS A 73 21.26 7.28 5.90
N ALA A 74 22.06 6.45 5.27
CA ALA A 74 22.53 5.20 5.85
C ALA A 74 24.05 5.17 5.97
N THR A 75 24.53 4.61 7.09
CA THR A 75 25.94 4.26 7.24
C THR A 75 26.26 2.98 6.48
N PRO A 76 27.54 2.71 6.16
CA PRO A 76 27.93 1.43 5.53
C PRO A 76 27.49 0.21 6.35
N GLU A 77 27.50 0.29 7.67
CA GLU A 77 27.05 -0.78 8.56
C GLU A 77 25.54 -1.04 8.41
N GLN A 78 24.71 0.03 8.38
CA GLN A 78 23.27 -0.09 8.15
C GLN A 78 22.97 -0.70 6.78
N ILE A 79 23.70 -0.31 5.75
CA ILE A 79 23.58 -0.90 4.41
C ILE A 79 23.87 -2.41 4.45
N GLN A 80 24.92 -2.83 5.16
CA GLN A 80 25.30 -4.23 5.29
C GLN A 80 24.26 -5.03 6.08
N ASN A 81 23.66 -4.44 7.12
CA ASN A 81 22.66 -5.09 7.96
C ASN A 81 21.25 -5.10 7.35
N GLY A 82 21.04 -4.37 6.26
CA GLY A 82 19.74 -4.17 5.61
C GLY A 82 19.04 -2.89 6.09
N LEU A 83 18.54 -2.13 5.13
CA LEU A 83 17.87 -0.87 5.38
C LEU A 83 16.44 -1.06 5.87
N THR A 84 15.99 -0.13 6.69
CA THR A 84 14.61 0.03 7.13
C THR A 84 14.06 1.39 6.68
N TYR A 85 12.83 1.72 7.03
CA TYR A 85 12.26 3.05 6.72
C TYR A 85 12.95 4.19 7.49
N ARG A 86 13.68 3.88 8.57
CA ARG A 86 14.31 4.86 9.46
C ARG A 86 15.55 5.53 8.85
N GLU A 87 16.12 4.94 7.82
CA GLU A 87 17.20 5.54 7.05
C GLU A 87 16.71 6.53 5.98
N LEU A 88 15.39 6.72 5.88
CA LEU A 88 14.76 7.71 5.02
C LEU A 88 14.31 8.92 5.85
N ASP A 89 14.40 10.11 5.27
CA ASP A 89 13.79 11.30 5.86
C ASP A 89 12.26 11.20 5.82
N GLU A 90 11.60 11.71 6.85
CA GLU A 90 10.16 11.91 6.80
C GLU A 90 9.78 12.78 5.59
N SER A 91 8.61 12.57 5.06
CA SER A 91 8.08 13.15 3.83
C SER A 91 8.82 12.79 2.53
N THR A 92 9.81 11.88 2.57
CA THR A 92 10.46 11.37 1.35
C THR A 92 9.42 10.83 0.38
N LEU A 93 9.51 11.27 -0.88
CA LEU A 93 8.68 10.76 -1.97
C LEU A 93 9.06 9.31 -2.28
N LEU A 94 8.14 8.37 -2.11
CA LEU A 94 8.32 6.95 -2.43
C LEU A 94 7.78 6.58 -3.80
N GLY A 95 6.74 7.29 -4.27
CA GLY A 95 6.10 6.99 -5.54
C GLY A 95 4.84 7.81 -5.77
N ALA A 96 3.99 7.31 -6.66
CA ALA A 96 2.66 7.82 -6.91
C ALA A 96 1.68 6.67 -7.13
N VAL A 97 0.40 6.93 -6.90
CA VAL A 97 -0.69 5.98 -7.15
C VAL A 97 -1.82 6.68 -7.88
N ARG A 98 -2.39 6.02 -8.88
CA ARG A 98 -3.70 6.34 -9.42
C ARG A 98 -4.70 5.36 -8.85
N LEU A 99 -5.72 5.87 -8.20
CA LEU A 99 -6.88 5.10 -7.78
C LEU A 99 -7.92 5.16 -8.88
N ASP A 100 -8.27 4.02 -9.45
CA ASP A 100 -9.30 3.91 -10.49
C ASP A 100 -10.69 3.69 -9.88
N GLN A 101 -10.73 3.25 -8.61
CA GLN A 101 -11.93 3.02 -7.82
C GLN A 101 -11.88 3.77 -6.50
N LEU A 102 -13.04 3.90 -5.84
CA LEU A 102 -13.10 4.36 -4.45
C LEU A 102 -12.40 3.33 -3.57
N MET A 103 -11.37 3.76 -2.86
CA MET A 103 -10.65 2.90 -1.92
C MET A 103 -10.78 3.44 -0.49
N THR A 104 -10.49 2.60 0.49
CA THR A 104 -10.36 3.00 1.89
C THR A 104 -8.89 2.96 2.29
N ASP A 105 -8.48 3.93 3.08
CA ASP A 105 -7.18 3.93 3.70
C ASP A 105 -7.14 3.06 4.98
N TYR A 106 -5.98 2.99 5.64
CA TYR A 106 -5.80 2.20 6.86
C TYR A 106 -6.71 2.64 8.02
N ARG A 107 -7.20 3.88 8.03
CA ARG A 107 -8.15 4.43 9.02
C ARG A 107 -9.63 4.31 8.61
N LYS A 108 -9.94 3.52 7.59
CA LYS A 108 -11.28 3.38 7.00
C LYS A 108 -11.82 4.67 6.36
N GLN A 109 -10.96 5.67 6.10
CA GLN A 109 -11.36 6.88 5.38
C GLN A 109 -11.48 6.59 3.89
N LYS A 110 -12.49 7.17 3.25
CA LYS A 110 -12.72 7.01 1.81
C LYS A 110 -11.80 7.93 1.01
N ILE A 111 -10.97 7.36 0.16
CA ILE A 111 -10.13 8.08 -0.81
C ILE A 111 -10.73 7.90 -2.20
N LYS A 112 -11.01 9.02 -2.86
CA LYS A 112 -11.67 9.01 -4.16
C LYS A 112 -10.73 8.59 -5.28
N PRO A 113 -11.27 8.15 -6.44
CA PRO A 113 -10.49 8.03 -7.66
C PRO A 113 -9.73 9.32 -7.98
N GLY A 114 -8.47 9.16 -8.41
CA GLY A 114 -7.56 10.29 -8.69
C GLY A 114 -6.10 9.89 -8.57
N VAL A 115 -5.21 10.83 -8.82
CA VAL A 115 -3.76 10.65 -8.73
C VAL A 115 -3.23 11.29 -7.46
N TYR A 116 -2.40 10.53 -6.74
CA TYR A 116 -1.78 10.92 -5.48
C TYR A 116 -0.30 10.61 -5.50
N THR A 117 0.53 11.45 -4.91
CA THR A 117 1.88 11.07 -4.52
C THR A 117 1.86 10.29 -3.22
N LEU A 118 2.85 9.44 -3.04
CA LEU A 118 3.03 8.60 -1.85
C LEU A 118 4.30 9.06 -1.13
N ARG A 119 4.14 9.57 0.09
CA ARG A 119 5.24 10.09 0.90
C ARG A 119 5.35 9.35 2.23
N LEU A 120 6.58 9.09 2.67
CA LEU A 120 6.85 8.47 3.96
C LEU A 120 6.35 9.38 5.10
N GLY A 121 5.67 8.82 6.07
CA GLY A 121 5.31 9.47 7.31
C GLY A 121 5.55 8.56 8.49
N PHE A 122 5.78 9.16 9.65
CA PHE A 122 5.89 8.43 10.91
C PHE A 122 4.72 8.77 11.81
N GLN A 123 4.28 7.79 12.58
CA GLN A 123 3.25 7.99 13.59
C GLN A 123 3.79 8.94 14.68
N PRO A 124 3.04 9.98 15.06
CA PRO A 124 3.41 10.81 16.19
C PRO A 124 3.60 9.96 17.46
N MET A 125 4.67 10.24 18.20
CA MET A 125 5.00 9.53 19.44
C MET A 125 4.33 10.24 20.63
N ASP A 126 3.02 10.39 20.57
CA ASP A 126 2.20 10.98 21.64
C ASP A 126 1.17 9.96 22.16
N GLY A 127 0.52 10.31 23.27
CA GLY A 127 -0.41 9.40 23.94
C GLY A 127 -1.65 9.04 23.11
N ASP A 128 -2.04 9.87 22.15
CA ASP A 128 -3.23 9.67 21.35
C ASP A 128 -3.00 8.71 20.16
N HIS A 129 -1.74 8.56 19.74
CA HIS A 129 -1.39 7.73 18.58
C HIS A 129 -0.71 6.42 18.95
N MET A 130 -0.06 6.31 20.11
CA MET A 130 0.66 5.11 20.52
C MET A 130 -0.26 3.89 20.59
N GLY A 131 0.15 2.79 19.94
CA GLY A 131 -0.59 1.51 19.96
C GLY A 131 -1.80 1.44 19.02
N THR A 132 -2.07 2.48 18.23
CA THR A 132 -3.19 2.47 17.26
C THR A 132 -2.88 1.76 15.95
N ALA A 133 -1.61 1.40 15.72
CA ALA A 133 -1.15 0.60 14.59
C ALA A 133 -0.01 -0.33 15.01
N PRO A 134 0.20 -1.47 14.33
CA PRO A 134 1.26 -2.42 14.65
C PRO A 134 2.66 -1.91 14.30
N PHE A 135 2.76 -0.90 13.42
CA PHE A 135 4.00 -0.27 12.97
C PHE A 135 3.82 1.24 12.95
N ASN A 136 4.92 1.97 13.06
CA ASN A 136 4.91 3.44 13.14
C ASN A 136 5.09 4.11 11.78
N GLU A 137 5.37 3.34 10.73
CA GLU A 137 5.69 3.83 9.41
C GLU A 137 4.46 3.76 8.50
N PHE A 138 4.19 4.86 7.80
CA PHE A 138 3.06 5.01 6.90
C PHE A 138 3.49 5.61 5.57
N CYS A 139 2.70 5.34 4.55
CA CYS A 139 2.71 6.08 3.31
C CYS A 139 1.51 7.03 3.32
N LEU A 140 1.77 8.33 3.22
CA LEU A 140 0.73 9.35 3.18
C LEU A 140 0.41 9.71 1.73
N ALA A 141 -0.86 9.63 1.37
CA ALA A 141 -1.33 10.04 0.04
C ALA A 141 -1.54 11.55 -0.01
N VAL A 142 -0.90 12.23 -0.94
CA VAL A 142 -1.08 13.66 -1.20
C VAL A 142 -1.68 13.83 -2.59
N PRO A 143 -2.78 14.58 -2.77
CA PRO A 143 -3.33 14.85 -4.11
C PRO A 143 -2.25 15.44 -5.04
N ALA A 144 -2.09 14.86 -6.23
CA ALA A 144 -1.00 15.19 -7.16
C ALA A 144 -0.91 16.69 -7.52
N ASN A 145 -2.06 17.37 -7.61
CA ASN A 145 -2.13 18.80 -7.90
C ASN A 145 -1.65 19.69 -6.74
N LEU A 146 -1.54 19.15 -5.52
CA LEU A 146 -1.07 19.88 -4.34
C LEU A 146 0.41 19.62 -4.05
N ASP A 147 0.94 18.50 -4.50
CA ASP A 147 2.36 18.15 -4.31
C ASP A 147 3.21 18.80 -5.42
N GLN A 148 3.99 19.81 -5.05
CA GLN A 148 4.66 20.68 -6.02
C GLN A 148 6.13 20.31 -6.26
N LYS A 149 6.78 19.63 -5.30
CA LYS A 149 8.23 19.39 -5.30
C LYS A 149 8.54 17.95 -4.85
N PRO A 150 9.57 17.31 -5.39
CA PRO A 150 9.99 15.98 -4.95
C PRO A 150 10.74 16.00 -3.60
N ASP A 151 11.21 17.16 -3.16
CA ASP A 151 11.99 17.31 -1.92
C ASP A 151 11.11 17.04 -0.69
N PRO A 152 11.70 16.62 0.44
CA PRO A 152 10.98 16.53 1.70
C PRO A 152 10.36 17.86 2.09
N MET A 153 9.23 17.82 2.77
CA MET A 153 8.50 18.96 3.33
C MET A 153 8.35 18.79 4.84
N GLU A 154 7.97 19.83 5.53
CA GLU A 154 7.71 19.78 6.96
C GLU A 154 6.56 18.79 7.28
N THR A 155 6.67 18.06 8.38
CA THR A 155 5.68 17.05 8.82
C THR A 155 4.26 17.62 8.87
N LYS A 156 4.10 18.83 9.40
CA LYS A 156 2.79 19.49 9.47
C LYS A 156 2.21 19.76 8.09
N GLU A 157 3.03 20.26 7.15
CA GLU A 157 2.62 20.49 5.77
C GLU A 157 2.19 19.18 5.10
N LEU A 158 2.97 18.12 5.25
CA LEU A 158 2.63 16.80 4.72
C LEU A 158 1.27 16.31 5.25
N GLN A 159 1.02 16.42 6.55
CA GLN A 159 -0.23 16.01 7.17
C GLN A 159 -1.43 16.82 6.65
N GLU A 160 -1.28 18.16 6.55
CA GLU A 160 -2.32 19.05 6.03
C GLU A 160 -2.65 18.76 4.56
N LEU A 161 -1.64 18.52 3.72
CA LEU A 161 -1.84 18.18 2.31
C LEU A 161 -2.47 16.80 2.17
N SER A 162 -2.02 15.81 2.94
CA SER A 162 -2.55 14.44 2.90
C SER A 162 -4.00 14.37 3.41
N ALA A 163 -4.39 15.20 4.37
CA ALA A 163 -5.78 15.27 4.83
C ALA A 163 -6.77 15.64 3.70
N LYS A 164 -6.30 16.33 2.65
CA LYS A 164 -7.14 16.64 1.47
C LYS A 164 -7.48 15.41 0.64
N ALA A 165 -6.67 14.35 0.69
CA ALA A 165 -6.98 13.09 0.00
C ALA A 165 -8.20 12.39 0.61
N ALA A 166 -8.29 12.37 1.93
CA ALA A 166 -9.38 11.74 2.68
C ALA A 166 -10.59 12.66 2.91
N ARG A 167 -10.50 13.95 2.53
CA ARG A 167 -11.51 14.99 2.80
C ARG A 167 -11.88 15.12 4.28
N GLY A 168 -10.94 14.80 5.16
CA GLY A 168 -11.11 14.83 6.60
C GLY A 168 -10.10 15.74 7.29
N SER A 169 -10.03 15.63 8.61
CA SER A 169 -9.02 16.26 9.45
C SER A 169 -7.74 15.41 9.59
N HIS A 170 -7.80 14.14 9.20
CA HIS A 170 -6.68 13.21 9.28
C HIS A 170 -6.09 12.93 7.90
N PRO A 171 -4.77 12.72 7.82
CA PRO A 171 -4.11 12.29 6.59
C PRO A 171 -4.73 11.02 5.99
N GLY A 172 -4.63 10.87 4.68
CA GLY A 172 -4.89 9.60 3.99
C GLY A 172 -3.68 8.68 4.13
N VAL A 173 -3.82 7.59 4.89
CA VAL A 173 -2.70 6.77 5.34
C VAL A 173 -2.78 5.33 4.86
N PHE A 174 -1.65 4.80 4.39
CA PHE A 174 -1.44 3.41 4.04
C PHE A 174 -0.32 2.87 4.93
N LEU A 175 -0.60 1.86 5.76
CA LEU A 175 0.39 1.31 6.67
C LEU A 175 1.56 0.67 5.92
N LEU A 176 2.78 0.89 6.39
CA LEU A 176 3.98 0.23 5.89
C LEU A 176 4.37 -0.93 6.80
N TYR A 177 4.39 -2.13 6.24
CA TYR A 177 4.90 -3.33 6.91
C TYR A 177 6.41 -3.46 6.70
N PRO A 178 7.16 -3.94 7.71
CA PRO A 178 8.55 -4.34 7.50
C PRO A 178 8.66 -5.44 6.44
N ASN A 179 9.63 -5.29 5.52
CA ASN A 179 9.94 -6.29 4.50
C ASN A 179 11.44 -6.56 4.49
N ALA A 180 11.91 -7.35 5.44
CA ALA A 180 13.33 -7.62 5.64
C ALA A 180 13.99 -8.46 4.51
N LYS A 181 13.20 -9.12 3.68
CA LYS A 181 13.67 -9.99 2.58
C LYS A 181 12.92 -9.67 1.30
N PRO A 182 13.19 -8.50 0.68
CA PRO A 182 12.50 -8.10 -0.53
C PRO A 182 12.85 -9.01 -1.70
N SER A 183 11.84 -9.44 -2.43
CA SER A 183 11.97 -10.19 -3.67
C SER A 183 12.26 -9.26 -4.84
N ASP A 184 12.93 -9.78 -5.89
CA ASP A 184 13.15 -9.04 -7.13
C ASP A 184 11.86 -8.72 -7.88
N GLN A 185 10.85 -9.57 -7.72
CA GLN A 185 9.51 -9.34 -8.27
C GLN A 185 8.56 -8.89 -7.18
N PRO A 186 7.67 -7.91 -7.48
CA PRO A 186 6.60 -7.53 -6.57
C PRO A 186 5.72 -8.73 -6.20
N GLN A 187 5.29 -8.78 -4.95
CA GLN A 187 4.42 -9.84 -4.43
C GLN A 187 3.28 -9.22 -3.64
N LEU A 188 2.06 -9.69 -3.86
CA LEU A 188 0.91 -9.34 -3.05
C LEU A 188 0.70 -10.44 -2.00
N VAL A 189 0.79 -10.07 -0.73
CA VAL A 189 0.76 -11.01 0.40
C VAL A 189 -0.44 -10.72 1.28
N SER A 190 -1.27 -11.73 1.53
CA SER A 190 -2.32 -11.63 2.54
C SER A 190 -1.70 -11.72 3.94
N LYS A 191 -2.10 -10.80 4.81
CA LYS A 191 -1.74 -10.77 6.24
C LYS A 191 -2.86 -11.26 7.16
N GLY A 192 -3.92 -11.82 6.59
CA GLY A 192 -5.14 -12.18 7.30
C GLY A 192 -6.14 -11.01 7.38
N GLU A 193 -7.35 -11.28 7.87
CA GLU A 193 -8.39 -10.28 8.20
C GLU A 193 -8.68 -9.26 7.08
N GLY A 194 -8.61 -9.71 5.82
CA GLY A 194 -8.83 -8.84 4.66
C GLY A 194 -7.68 -7.89 4.35
N THR A 195 -6.51 -8.04 5.00
CA THR A 195 -5.35 -7.18 4.78
C THR A 195 -4.44 -7.75 3.70
N TRP A 196 -4.12 -6.92 2.69
CA TRP A 196 -3.22 -7.27 1.60
C TRP A 196 -2.11 -6.25 1.45
N VAL A 197 -0.88 -6.74 1.49
CA VAL A 197 0.34 -5.94 1.47
C VAL A 197 1.11 -6.21 0.19
N LEU A 198 1.43 -5.15 -0.53
CA LEU A 198 2.34 -5.19 -1.67
C LEU A 198 3.78 -5.14 -1.16
N ASN A 199 4.48 -6.25 -1.29
CA ASN A 199 5.91 -6.36 -0.99
C ASN A 199 6.73 -6.18 -2.26
N PHE A 200 7.74 -5.31 -2.24
CA PHE A 200 8.66 -5.12 -3.35
C PHE A 200 10.01 -4.57 -2.89
N LYS A 201 10.99 -4.67 -3.78
CA LYS A 201 12.33 -4.14 -3.57
C LYS A 201 12.44 -2.74 -4.15
N GLN A 202 12.73 -1.77 -3.29
CA GLN A 202 13.00 -0.38 -3.66
C GLN A 202 14.50 -0.12 -3.70
N LEU A 203 14.99 0.47 -4.77
CA LEU A 203 16.38 0.93 -4.81
C LEU A 203 16.50 2.23 -4.02
N THR A 204 17.52 2.29 -3.16
CA THR A 204 17.90 3.50 -2.43
C THR A 204 19.31 3.93 -2.76
N SER A 205 19.65 5.18 -2.45
CA SER A 205 21.00 5.72 -2.57
C SER A 205 21.36 6.54 -1.35
N SER A 206 22.51 6.22 -0.75
CA SER A 206 23.10 6.96 0.37
C SER A 206 24.55 7.27 0.04
N ASN A 207 24.92 8.56 -0.04
CA ASN A 207 26.28 9.01 -0.38
C ASN A 207 26.86 8.35 -1.65
N GLY A 208 26.02 8.13 -2.67
CA GLY A 208 26.39 7.46 -3.93
C GLY A 208 26.43 5.92 -3.86
N GLN A 209 26.28 5.32 -2.71
CA GLN A 209 26.16 3.88 -2.53
C GLN A 209 24.70 3.45 -2.68
N LYS A 210 24.44 2.47 -3.56
CA LYS A 210 23.11 1.94 -3.79
C LYS A 210 22.86 0.72 -2.89
N ALA A 211 21.66 0.65 -2.32
CA ALA A 211 21.24 -0.48 -1.51
C ALA A 211 19.75 -0.77 -1.69
N PRO A 212 19.32 -2.04 -1.52
CA PRO A 212 17.90 -2.38 -1.53
C PRO A 212 17.25 -2.02 -0.19
N LEU A 213 16.02 -1.49 -0.27
CA LEU A 213 15.09 -1.36 0.84
C LEU A 213 13.86 -2.21 0.52
N GLY A 214 13.42 -3.03 1.45
CA GLY A 214 12.17 -3.75 1.32
C GLY A 214 10.99 -2.86 1.71
N LEU A 215 10.08 -2.61 0.77
CA LEU A 215 8.82 -1.93 1.02
C LEU A 215 7.69 -2.95 1.16
N GLY A 216 6.81 -2.74 2.15
CA GLY A 216 5.58 -3.50 2.34
C GLY A 216 4.41 -2.53 2.47
N LEU A 217 3.78 -2.16 1.35
CA LEU A 217 2.69 -1.18 1.31
C LEU A 217 1.33 -1.87 1.42
N THR A 218 0.56 -1.55 2.46
CA THR A 218 -0.82 -2.03 2.58
C THR A 218 -1.69 -1.36 1.53
N LEU A 219 -2.23 -2.14 0.60
CA LEU A 219 -3.14 -1.65 -0.43
C LEU A 219 -4.61 -1.88 -0.05
N ILE A 220 -4.90 -2.98 0.63
CA ILE A 220 -6.23 -3.33 1.14
C ILE A 220 -6.08 -3.67 2.62
N GLY A 221 -7.04 -3.27 3.40
CA GLY A 221 -7.07 -3.51 4.85
C GLY A 221 -7.04 -2.22 5.65
N HIS A 222 -7.43 -2.34 6.92
CA HIS A 222 -7.56 -1.20 7.82
C HIS A 222 -7.32 -1.63 9.26
N ALA A 223 -7.11 -0.66 10.15
CA ALA A 223 -6.97 -0.90 11.58
C ALA A 223 -8.22 -1.60 12.15
N GLU A 224 -8.02 -2.54 13.04
CA GLU A 224 -9.08 -3.05 13.91
C GLU A 224 -9.55 -1.94 14.84
N GLN A 225 -10.84 -1.92 15.17
CA GLN A 225 -11.41 -1.00 16.14
C GLN A 225 -11.44 -1.66 17.49
#